data_dc9ad15a352958074a8096ca27505280
#
_entry.id   dc9ad15a352958074a8096ca27505280
#
_cell.length_a   1.000
_cell.length_b   1.000
_cell.length_c   1.000
_cell.angle_alpha   90.00
_cell.angle_beta   90.00
_cell.angle_gamma   90.00
#
_symmetry.space_group_name_H-M   'P 1'
#
loop_
_entity.id
_entity.type
_entity.pdbx_description
1 polymer ?
#
loop_
_entity_poly.entity_id
_entity_poly.type
_entity_poly.pdbx_seq_one_letter_code
_entity_poly.pdbx_strand_id
1 'polypeptide(L)'
;KFVIVTDEDIDVRDWSQVIWAISTRVDPVRDSVLIDKTPIDYLDFSSPTPNLGSKLGLDATNKWPTETSRTWSKPIQLDAVVEKRIDALWSRVVAGRG
;
A
#
# COMPACT_ATOMS: atom_id res chain seq x y z
N LYS A 1 1.83 -12.03 9.31
CA LYS A 1 0.37 -11.80 9.17
C LYS A 1 0.07 -11.08 7.85
N PHE A 2 0.52 -9.86 7.72
CA PHE A 2 0.44 -9.12 6.45
C PHE A 2 1.84 -8.76 5.98
N VAL A 3 2.12 -9.00 4.71
CA VAL A 3 3.38 -8.61 4.07
C VAL A 3 3.03 -7.80 2.83
N ILE A 4 3.55 -6.57 2.76
CA ILE A 4 3.36 -5.67 1.63
C ILE A 4 4.74 -5.35 1.06
N VAL A 5 4.97 -5.68 -0.19
CA VAL A 5 6.24 -5.43 -0.88
C VAL A 5 6.08 -4.24 -1.82
N THR A 6 7.00 -3.29 -1.73
CA THR A 6 7.01 -2.08 -2.57
C THR A 6 8.37 -1.89 -3.23
N ASP A 7 8.42 -1.02 -4.25
CA ASP A 7 9.67 -0.59 -4.84
C ASP A 7 10.36 0.49 -3.98
N GLU A 8 11.59 0.82 -4.34
CA GLU A 8 12.40 1.83 -3.63
C GLU A 8 11.80 3.24 -3.65
N ASP A 9 10.94 3.54 -4.62
CA ASP A 9 10.28 4.84 -4.74
C ASP A 9 9.20 5.10 -3.68
N ILE A 10 8.90 4.09 -2.86
CA ILE A 10 7.90 4.18 -1.80
C ILE A 10 8.59 4.17 -0.44
N ASP A 11 8.31 5.20 0.36
CA ASP A 11 8.75 5.22 1.76
C ASP A 11 7.82 4.33 2.59
N VAL A 12 8.32 3.18 3.01
CA VAL A 12 7.54 2.18 3.77
C VAL A 12 7.14 2.66 5.17
N ARG A 13 7.71 3.77 5.63
CA ARG A 13 7.34 4.41 6.90
C ARG A 13 6.19 5.41 6.76
N ASP A 14 5.82 5.73 5.52
CA ASP A 14 4.75 6.66 5.22
C ASP A 14 3.52 5.90 4.74
N TRP A 15 2.50 5.81 5.59
CA TRP A 15 1.25 5.13 5.28
C TRP A 15 0.58 5.64 4.01
N SER A 16 0.63 6.95 3.77
CA SER A 16 0.03 7.54 2.56
C SER A 16 0.67 7.00 1.30
N GLN A 17 2.00 6.85 1.28
CA GLN A 17 2.71 6.28 0.14
C GLN A 17 2.42 4.78 -0.03
N VAL A 18 2.39 4.03 1.07
CA VAL A 18 2.08 2.60 1.03
C VAL A 18 0.66 2.35 0.53
N ILE A 19 -0.32 3.10 1.03
CA ILE A 19 -1.72 3.02 0.58
C ILE A 19 -1.83 3.40 -0.90
N TRP A 20 -1.11 4.44 -1.32
CA TRP A 20 -1.08 4.82 -2.73
C TRP A 20 -0.56 3.70 -3.62
N ALA A 21 0.54 3.04 -3.20
CA ALA A 21 1.12 1.91 -3.94
C ALA A 21 0.14 0.74 -4.03
N ILE A 22 -0.53 0.41 -2.94
CA ILE A 22 -1.56 -0.64 -2.93
C ILE A 22 -2.71 -0.27 -3.88
N SER A 23 -3.19 0.96 -3.81
CA SER A 23 -4.35 1.40 -4.60
C SER A 23 -4.07 1.47 -6.09
N THR A 24 -2.84 1.74 -6.49
CA THR A 24 -2.48 1.99 -7.90
C THR A 24 -1.74 0.83 -8.56
N ARG A 25 -1.12 -0.07 -7.80
CA ARG A 25 -0.23 -1.11 -8.33
C ARG A 25 -0.70 -2.53 -8.10
N VAL A 26 -1.62 -2.74 -7.17
CA VAL A 26 -2.09 -4.08 -6.82
C VAL A 26 -3.37 -4.41 -7.57
N ASP A 27 -3.32 -5.51 -8.32
CA ASP A 27 -4.52 -6.22 -8.76
C ASP A 27 -4.69 -7.41 -7.80
N PRO A 28 -5.76 -7.46 -7.00
CA PRO A 28 -5.87 -8.44 -5.92
C PRO A 28 -5.68 -9.90 -6.35
N VAL A 29 -6.17 -10.28 -7.51
CA VAL A 29 -6.00 -11.66 -7.99
C VAL A 29 -4.58 -11.94 -8.42
N ARG A 30 -3.99 -11.02 -9.18
CA ARG A 30 -2.62 -11.19 -9.70
C ARG A 30 -1.57 -11.08 -8.61
N ASP A 31 -1.75 -10.13 -7.69
CA ASP A 31 -0.69 -9.63 -6.83
C ASP A 31 -0.87 -9.99 -5.36
N SER A 32 -1.79 -10.88 -5.03
CA SER A 32 -1.98 -11.34 -3.65
C SER A 32 -1.70 -12.83 -3.50
N VAL A 33 -1.19 -13.17 -2.33
CA VAL A 33 -0.97 -14.57 -1.94
C VAL A 33 -1.55 -14.77 -0.55
N LEU A 34 -2.43 -15.78 -0.42
CA LEU A 34 -2.95 -16.21 0.86
C LEU A 34 -2.32 -17.54 1.24
N ILE A 35 -1.70 -17.59 2.40
CA ILE A 35 -1.09 -18.83 2.92
C ILE A 35 -1.80 -19.18 4.21
N ASP A 36 -2.50 -20.30 4.19
CA ASP A 36 -3.24 -20.82 5.33
C ASP A 36 -2.37 -21.70 6.22
N LYS A 37 -2.80 -21.93 7.43
CA LYS A 37 -2.19 -22.85 8.42
C LYS A 37 -0.71 -22.54 8.67
N THR A 38 -0.42 -21.26 8.92
CA THR A 38 0.91 -20.83 9.29
C THR A 38 1.04 -20.61 10.79
N PRO A 39 2.21 -20.83 11.38
CA PRO A 39 2.43 -20.52 12.79
C PRO A 39 2.21 -19.03 13.09
N ILE A 40 1.52 -18.75 14.17
CA ILE A 40 1.32 -17.39 14.69
C ILE A 40 1.63 -17.36 16.19
N ASP A 41 1.77 -16.15 16.73
CA ASP A 41 1.95 -15.96 18.16
C ASP A 41 0.69 -16.38 18.91
N TYR A 42 0.86 -17.04 20.05
CA TYR A 42 -0.24 -17.41 20.95
C TYR A 42 -1.11 -16.22 21.37
N LEU A 43 -0.51 -15.03 21.47
CA LEU A 43 -1.22 -13.81 21.82
C LEU A 43 -2.00 -13.17 20.67
N ASP A 44 -1.90 -13.72 19.46
CA ASP A 44 -2.71 -13.27 18.34
C ASP A 44 -4.07 -13.96 18.35
N PHE A 45 -5.09 -13.24 18.84
CA PHE A 45 -6.45 -13.74 18.96
C PHE A 45 -7.31 -13.54 17.71
N SER A 46 -6.75 -13.03 16.62
CA SER A 46 -7.51 -12.84 15.38
C SER A 46 -7.81 -14.15 14.64
N SER A 47 -7.06 -15.21 14.95
CA SER A 47 -7.34 -16.55 14.42
C SER A 47 -8.27 -17.33 15.35
N PRO A 48 -9.17 -18.17 14.80
CA PRO A 48 -10.00 -19.03 15.61
C PRO A 48 -9.24 -20.16 16.32
N THR A 49 -8.01 -20.44 15.89
CA THR A 49 -7.20 -21.54 16.44
C THR A 49 -5.91 -20.99 17.04
N PRO A 50 -5.61 -21.28 18.31
CA PRO A 50 -4.35 -20.83 18.91
C PRO A 50 -3.14 -21.34 18.15
N ASN A 51 -2.11 -20.47 18.02
CA ASN A 51 -0.82 -20.73 17.35
C ASN A 51 -0.92 -21.09 15.87
N LEU A 52 -2.09 -21.02 15.27
CA LEU A 52 -2.30 -21.36 13.86
C LEU A 52 -3.13 -20.26 13.18
N GLY A 53 -2.61 -19.68 12.14
CA GLY A 53 -3.29 -18.64 11.39
C GLY A 53 -2.95 -18.69 9.92
N SER A 54 -3.00 -17.52 9.29
CA SER A 54 -2.72 -17.36 7.87
C SER A 54 -1.91 -16.10 7.62
N LYS A 55 -1.37 -15.99 6.43
CA LYS A 55 -0.61 -14.81 5.98
C LYS A 55 -1.15 -14.32 4.66
N LEU A 56 -1.15 -13.00 4.48
CA LEU A 56 -1.48 -12.34 3.23
C LEU A 56 -0.25 -11.59 2.74
N GLY A 57 0.17 -11.87 1.52
CA GLY A 57 1.19 -11.11 0.82
C GLY A 57 0.56 -10.26 -0.28
N LEU A 58 0.99 -9.01 -0.38
CA LEU A 58 0.62 -8.09 -1.46
C LEU A 58 1.88 -7.63 -2.19
N ASP A 59 1.89 -7.78 -3.51
CA ASP A 59 2.93 -7.26 -4.38
C ASP A 59 2.50 -5.90 -4.91
N ALA A 60 2.92 -4.83 -4.23
CA ALA A 60 2.66 -3.45 -4.60
C ALA A 60 3.84 -2.82 -5.34
N THR A 61 4.56 -3.60 -6.13
CA THR A 61 5.66 -3.15 -6.98
C THR A 61 5.16 -2.73 -8.36
N ASN A 62 5.98 -1.96 -9.07
CA ASN A 62 5.75 -1.66 -10.49
C ASN A 62 5.72 -2.96 -11.31
N LYS A 63 4.85 -3.03 -12.28
CA LYS A 63 4.69 -4.24 -13.09
C LYS A 63 5.49 -4.16 -14.38
N TRP A 64 6.11 -5.28 -14.71
CA TRP A 64 6.81 -5.45 -15.97
C TRP A 64 5.84 -5.62 -17.14
N PRO A 65 6.26 -5.38 -18.40
CA PRO A 65 5.40 -5.62 -19.56
C PRO A 65 4.86 -7.04 -19.67
N THR A 66 5.54 -8.01 -19.05
CA THR A 66 5.08 -9.41 -18.98
C THR A 66 3.92 -9.61 -18.01
N GLU A 67 3.74 -8.70 -17.06
CA GLU A 67 2.70 -8.77 -16.02
C GLU A 67 1.46 -7.96 -16.37
N THR A 68 1.60 -6.94 -17.21
CA THR A 68 0.51 -6.09 -17.66
C THR A 68 0.73 -5.61 -19.09
N SER A 69 -0.34 -5.53 -19.87
CA SER A 69 -0.32 -4.95 -21.20
C SER A 69 -0.48 -3.42 -21.20
N ARG A 70 -0.75 -2.83 -20.04
CA ARG A 70 -0.95 -1.38 -19.88
C ARG A 70 0.38 -0.68 -19.66
N THR A 71 0.48 0.56 -20.16
CA THR A 71 1.60 1.43 -19.81
C THR A 71 1.52 1.76 -18.32
N TRP A 72 2.58 1.43 -17.60
CA TRP A 72 2.62 1.64 -16.16
C TRP A 72 3.00 3.07 -15.84
N SER A 73 2.16 3.72 -15.03
CA SER A 73 2.39 5.09 -14.59
C SER A 73 3.39 5.14 -13.45
N LYS A 74 4.31 6.07 -13.52
CA LYS A 74 5.17 6.42 -12.39
C LYS A 74 4.39 7.31 -11.41
N PRO A 75 4.83 7.39 -10.13
CA PRO A 75 4.26 8.34 -9.20
C PRO A 75 4.25 9.75 -9.80
N ILE A 76 3.10 10.41 -9.73
CA ILE A 76 2.98 11.78 -10.19
C ILE A 76 3.72 12.68 -9.22
N GLN A 77 4.82 13.27 -9.70
CA GLN A 77 5.49 14.33 -8.97
C GLN A 77 4.80 15.63 -9.30
N LEU A 78 4.15 16.21 -8.32
CA LEU A 78 3.51 17.52 -8.48
C LEU A 78 4.58 18.59 -8.68
N ASP A 79 4.31 19.51 -9.63
CA ASP A 79 5.08 20.74 -9.75
C ASP A 79 5.08 21.46 -8.38
N ALA A 80 6.21 22.05 -8.01
CA ALA A 80 6.36 22.73 -6.72
C ALA A 80 5.31 23.83 -6.50
N VAL A 81 4.89 24.53 -7.58
CA VAL A 81 3.84 25.55 -7.51
C VAL A 81 2.48 24.94 -7.21
N VAL A 82 2.15 23.82 -7.85
CA VAL A 82 0.90 23.10 -7.61
C VAL A 82 0.87 22.51 -6.22
N GLU A 83 1.98 21.95 -5.77
CA GLU A 83 2.12 21.40 -4.42
C GLU A 83 1.90 22.46 -3.36
N LYS A 84 2.49 23.64 -3.52
CA LYS A 84 2.25 24.79 -2.63
C LYS A 84 0.78 25.22 -2.60
N ARG A 85 0.10 25.23 -3.75
CA ARG A 85 -1.33 25.53 -3.83
C ARG A 85 -2.18 24.53 -3.08
N ILE A 86 -1.88 23.26 -3.22
CA ILE A 86 -2.58 22.18 -2.51
C ILE A 86 -2.38 22.33 -1.01
N ASP A 87 -1.14 22.56 -0.56
CA ASP A 87 -0.82 22.77 0.84
C ASP A 87 -1.53 24.00 1.41
N ALA A 88 -1.58 25.10 0.68
CA ALA A 88 -2.29 26.31 1.09
C ALA A 88 -3.80 26.05 1.23
N LEU A 89 -4.41 25.36 0.27
CA LEU A 89 -5.82 24.97 0.32
C LEU A 89 -6.12 24.04 1.49
N TRP A 90 -5.26 23.05 1.70
CA TRP A 90 -5.38 22.13 2.80
C TRP A 90 -5.30 22.83 4.16
N SER A 91 -4.35 23.75 4.30
CA SER A 91 -4.21 24.56 5.53
C SER A 91 -5.46 25.40 5.81
N ARG A 92 -6.10 25.96 4.78
CA ARG A 92 -7.37 26.68 4.93
C ARG A 92 -8.51 25.77 5.37
N VAL A 93 -8.59 24.56 4.80
CA VAL A 93 -9.62 23.58 5.16
C VAL A 93 -9.45 23.15 6.61
N VAL A 94 -8.23 22.87 7.04
CA VAL A 94 -7.93 22.49 8.42
C VAL A 94 -8.20 23.65 9.39
N ALA A 95 -7.79 24.88 9.05
CA ALA A 95 -8.05 26.05 9.87
C ALA A 95 -9.54 26.36 9.99
N GLY A 96 -10.31 26.13 8.92
CA GLY A 96 -11.77 26.32 8.92
C GLY A 96 -12.55 25.33 9.76
N ARG A 97 -11.91 24.25 10.22
CA ARG A 97 -12.51 23.24 11.10
C ARG A 97 -12.28 23.49 12.60
N GLY A 98 -11.42 24.46 12.89
CA GLY A 98 -10.99 24.78 14.25
C GLY A 98 -12.06 25.36 15.17
#